data_09b039a45669aac57b07ed8ea966afe3
#
_entry.id   09b039a45669aac57b07ed8ea966afe3
#
_cell.length_a   1.000
_cell.length_b   1.000
_cell.length_c   1.000
_cell.angle_alpha   90.00
_cell.angle_beta   90.00
_cell.angle_gamma   90.00
#
_symmetry.space_group_name_H-M   'P 1'
#
loop_
_entity.id
_entity.type
_entity.pdbx_description
1 polymer ?
#
loop_
_entity_poly.entity_id
_entity_poly.type
_entity_poly.pdbx_seq_one_letter_code
_entity_poly.pdbx_strand_id
1 'polypeptide(L)'
;MIRCICIDDSARPNDLPLSKWVKEGEEYHIIFATVVLPQGLLAFQLHEIDLDNTCYPYQFFSAYRFAIDFEDRERLEKLVMDSAEANEFYKQVIMS
;
A
#
# COMPACT_ATOMS: atom_id res chain seq x y z
N MET A 1 10.17 6.40 -7.02
CA MET A 1 9.31 6.20 -5.83
C MET A 1 8.54 7.47 -5.53
N ILE A 2 7.39 7.35 -4.93
CA ILE A 2 6.53 8.48 -4.60
C ILE A 2 6.57 8.70 -3.10
N ARG A 3 6.93 9.92 -2.68
CA ARG A 3 6.98 10.30 -1.27
C ARG A 3 5.58 10.44 -0.70
N CYS A 4 5.37 9.92 0.51
CA CYS A 4 4.14 10.12 1.25
C CYS A 4 4.44 10.30 2.74
N ILE A 5 3.46 10.84 3.47
CA ILE A 5 3.56 11.02 4.92
C ILE A 5 2.42 10.26 5.57
N CYS A 6 2.71 9.49 6.59
CA CYS A 6 1.68 8.78 7.33
C CYS A 6 0.83 9.75 8.15
N ILE A 7 -0.49 9.70 7.96
CA ILE A 7 -1.45 10.54 8.68
C ILE A 7 -2.36 9.73 9.61
N ASP A 8 -2.28 8.40 9.55
CA ASP A 8 -3.08 7.53 10.41
C ASP A 8 -2.34 6.22 10.64
N ASP A 9 -1.85 6.01 11.85
CA ASP A 9 -1.17 4.78 12.28
C ASP A 9 -2.04 3.92 13.22
N SER A 10 -3.31 4.24 13.34
CA SER A 10 -4.25 3.54 14.22
C SER A 10 -4.59 2.14 13.73
N ALA A 11 -5.18 1.33 14.61
CA ALA A 11 -5.71 0.01 14.30
C ALA A 11 -4.67 -0.99 13.79
N ARG A 12 -3.43 -0.93 14.31
CA ARG A 12 -2.43 -1.94 13.99
C ARG A 12 -2.95 -3.35 14.36
N PRO A 13 -2.88 -4.32 13.43
CA PRO A 13 -3.24 -5.69 13.76
C PRO A 13 -2.37 -6.24 14.90
N ASN A 14 -2.97 -6.97 15.83
CA ASN A 14 -2.26 -7.47 17.02
C ASN A 14 -1.11 -8.41 16.68
N ASP A 15 -1.22 -9.14 15.58
CA ASP A 15 -0.22 -10.10 15.12
C ASP A 15 0.84 -9.50 14.19
N LEU A 16 0.74 -8.20 13.89
CA LEU A 16 1.75 -7.48 13.11
C LEU A 16 2.66 -6.69 14.05
N PRO A 17 3.99 -6.96 14.03
CA PRO A 17 4.90 -6.27 14.95
C PRO A 17 5.04 -4.79 14.64
N LEU A 18 5.37 -3.99 15.65
CA LEU A 18 5.54 -2.55 15.52
C LEU A 18 6.59 -2.17 14.49
N SER A 19 7.63 -2.99 14.36
CA SER A 19 8.70 -2.79 13.36
C SER A 19 8.21 -2.90 11.91
N LYS A 20 7.03 -3.50 11.70
CA LYS A 20 6.40 -3.65 10.38
C LYS A 20 5.17 -2.75 10.23
N TRP A 21 5.02 -1.75 11.08
CA TRP A 21 3.91 -0.80 11.05
C TRP A 21 4.40 0.61 10.77
N VAL A 22 3.51 1.42 10.17
CA VAL A 22 3.76 2.83 9.90
C VAL A 22 3.62 3.65 11.18
N LYS A 23 4.18 4.86 11.16
CA LYS A 23 4.10 5.80 12.28
C LYS A 23 3.63 7.15 11.78
N GLU A 24 2.58 7.69 12.41
CA GLU A 24 2.02 9.00 12.06
C GLU A 24 3.12 10.08 12.09
N GLY A 25 3.14 10.90 11.05
CA GLY A 25 4.12 11.98 10.89
C GLY A 25 5.41 11.57 10.20
N GLU A 26 5.67 10.27 10.05
CA GLU A 26 6.88 9.80 9.37
C GLU A 26 6.69 9.79 7.86
N GLU A 27 7.80 10.00 7.14
CA GLU A 27 7.84 9.99 5.68
C GLU A 27 8.17 8.58 5.18
N TYR A 28 7.46 8.16 4.13
CA TYR A 28 7.67 6.88 3.46
C TYR A 28 7.70 7.07 1.95
N HIS A 29 8.13 6.01 1.24
CA HIS A 29 8.22 6.04 -0.22
C HIS A 29 7.45 4.85 -0.80
N ILE A 30 6.46 5.16 -1.64
CA ILE A 30 5.60 4.17 -2.29
C ILE A 30 6.37 3.54 -3.45
N ILE A 31 6.57 2.23 -3.39
CA ILE A 31 7.22 1.46 -4.46
C ILE A 31 6.23 0.70 -5.33
N PHE A 32 5.03 0.47 -4.82
CA PHE A 32 3.98 -0.24 -5.54
C PHE A 32 2.62 0.23 -5.05
N ALA A 33 1.67 0.38 -5.98
CA ALA A 33 0.29 0.75 -5.65
C ALA A 33 -0.66 -0.12 -6.45
N THR A 34 -1.71 -0.59 -5.78
CA THR A 34 -2.69 -1.48 -6.39
C THR A 34 -4.06 -1.28 -5.77
N VAL A 35 -5.08 -1.83 -6.43
CA VAL A 35 -6.43 -1.89 -5.87
C VAL A 35 -6.66 -3.29 -5.33
N VAL A 36 -6.94 -3.39 -4.03
CA VAL A 36 -7.20 -4.66 -3.36
C VAL A 36 -8.66 -5.04 -3.52
N LEU A 37 -8.89 -6.24 -4.03
CA LEU A 37 -10.23 -6.78 -4.25
C LEU A 37 -10.63 -7.73 -3.14
N PRO A 38 -11.94 -7.91 -2.88
CA PRO A 38 -13.11 -7.37 -3.62
C PRO A 38 -13.50 -5.95 -3.24
N GLN A 39 -12.88 -5.34 -2.21
CA GLN A 39 -13.29 -4.05 -1.65
C GLN A 39 -13.04 -2.87 -2.61
N GLY A 40 -12.12 -3.01 -3.56
CA GLY A 40 -11.73 -1.92 -4.45
C GLY A 40 -10.94 -0.83 -3.75
N LEU A 41 -10.18 -1.18 -2.70
CA LEU A 41 -9.41 -0.25 -1.90
C LEU A 41 -8.01 -0.05 -2.47
N LEU A 42 -7.62 1.21 -2.66
CA LEU A 42 -6.26 1.55 -3.05
C LEU A 42 -5.30 1.22 -1.89
N ALA A 43 -4.20 0.56 -2.22
CA ALA A 43 -3.23 0.11 -1.22
C ALA A 43 -1.80 0.24 -1.75
N PHE A 44 -0.85 0.40 -0.83
CA PHE A 44 0.55 0.67 -1.15
C PHE A 44 1.49 -0.33 -0.52
N GLN A 45 2.61 -0.59 -1.23
CA GLN A 45 3.82 -1.14 -0.62
C GLN A 45 4.84 -0.03 -0.48
N LEU A 46 5.56 -0.04 0.65
CA LEU A 46 6.51 1.00 1.01
C LEU A 46 7.94 0.48 0.98
N HIS A 47 8.86 1.34 0.55
CA HIS A 47 10.28 1.00 0.51
C HIS A 47 10.85 0.72 1.91
N GLU A 48 10.41 1.48 2.91
CA GLU A 48 10.95 1.45 4.27
C GLU A 48 10.45 0.27 5.10
N ILE A 49 9.31 -0.31 4.74
CA ILE A 49 8.70 -1.41 5.49
C ILE A 49 8.36 -2.54 4.52
N ASP A 50 9.09 -3.64 4.63
CA ASP A 50 8.84 -4.84 3.84
C ASP A 50 7.86 -5.75 4.57
N LEU A 51 6.65 -5.91 4.01
CA LEU A 51 5.66 -6.87 4.50
C LEU A 51 5.95 -8.23 3.86
N ASP A 52 6.91 -8.93 4.42
CA ASP A 52 7.37 -10.23 3.93
C ASP A 52 6.40 -11.38 4.33
N ASN A 53 6.80 -12.62 4.07
CA ASN A 53 5.97 -13.78 4.36
C ASN A 53 5.64 -13.94 5.85
N THR A 54 6.46 -13.39 6.74
CA THR A 54 6.21 -13.44 8.18
C THR A 54 5.05 -12.53 8.59
N CYS A 55 4.67 -11.60 7.69
CA CYS A 55 3.56 -10.67 7.91
C CYS A 55 2.23 -11.16 7.29
N TYR A 56 2.22 -12.34 6.70
CA TYR A 56 1.00 -12.88 6.08
C TYR A 56 -0.17 -12.88 7.08
N PRO A 57 -1.38 -12.46 6.69
CA PRO A 57 -1.83 -12.13 5.33
C PRO A 57 -1.64 -10.66 4.92
N TYR A 58 -0.92 -9.86 5.70
CA TYR A 58 -0.76 -8.43 5.46
C TYR A 58 0.32 -8.21 4.40
N GLN A 59 -0.08 -7.66 3.25
CA GLN A 59 0.80 -7.43 2.11
C GLN A 59 0.86 -5.97 1.70
N PHE A 60 -0.11 -5.16 2.12
CA PHE A 60 -0.26 -3.77 1.70
C PHE A 60 -0.73 -2.90 2.85
N PHE A 61 -0.39 -1.60 2.76
CA PHE A 61 -0.96 -0.57 3.63
C PHE A 61 -2.07 0.15 2.88
N SER A 62 -3.18 0.44 3.55
CA SER A 62 -4.29 1.19 2.95
C SER A 62 -3.85 2.61 2.61
N ALA A 63 -4.21 3.08 1.41
CA ALA A 63 -3.82 4.39 0.93
C ALA A 63 -4.34 5.54 1.79
N TYR A 64 -5.48 5.37 2.47
CA TYR A 64 -6.07 6.40 3.32
C TYR A 64 -5.17 6.79 4.50
N ARG A 65 -4.18 5.96 4.82
CA ARG A 65 -3.24 6.23 5.91
C ARG A 65 -2.17 7.26 5.55
N PHE A 66 -2.13 7.70 4.28
CA PHE A 66 -1.05 8.53 3.77
C PHE A 66 -1.56 9.76 3.05
N ALA A 67 -0.79 10.86 3.20
CA ALA A 67 -0.95 12.06 2.39
C ALA A 67 0.16 12.10 1.34
N ILE A 68 -0.19 12.48 0.12
CA ILE A 68 0.72 12.57 -1.02
C ILE A 68 0.62 13.97 -1.59
N ASP A 69 1.77 14.53 -2.03
CA ASP A 69 1.79 15.82 -2.67
C ASP A 69 0.95 15.81 -3.94
N PHE A 70 0.18 16.89 -4.15
CA PHE A 70 -0.67 17.03 -5.32
C PHE A 70 0.12 16.87 -6.63
N GLU A 71 1.36 17.34 -6.66
CA GLU A 71 2.25 17.24 -7.81
C GLU A 71 2.59 15.79 -8.19
N ASP A 72 2.53 14.86 -7.24
CA ASP A 72 2.82 13.44 -7.46
C ASP A 72 1.61 12.63 -7.88
N ARG A 73 0.45 13.27 -8.02
CA ARG A 73 -0.80 12.58 -8.33
C ARG A 73 -0.76 11.82 -9.65
N GLU A 74 -0.22 12.45 -10.70
CA GLU A 74 -0.11 11.79 -12.00
C GLU A 74 0.84 10.58 -11.95
N ARG A 75 1.93 10.70 -11.20
CA ARG A 75 2.87 9.60 -11.00
C ARG A 75 2.21 8.45 -10.28
N LEU A 76 1.39 8.74 -9.29
CA LEU A 76 0.62 7.72 -8.56
C LEU A 76 -0.39 7.04 -9.47
N GLU A 77 -1.14 7.79 -10.26
CA GLU A 77 -2.11 7.25 -11.21
C GLU A 77 -1.44 6.28 -12.19
N LYS A 78 -0.28 6.66 -12.71
CA LYS A 78 0.50 5.83 -13.61
C LYS A 78 0.96 4.54 -12.92
N LEU A 79 1.41 4.63 -11.67
CA LEU A 79 1.85 3.48 -10.90
C LEU A 79 0.71 2.49 -10.67
N VAL A 80 -0.50 3.00 -10.37
CA VAL A 80 -1.70 2.18 -10.21
C VAL A 80 -2.09 1.51 -11.53
N MET A 81 -2.02 2.22 -12.65
CA MET A 81 -2.34 1.68 -13.97
C MET A 81 -1.37 0.57 -14.37
N ASP A 82 -0.08 0.77 -14.14
CA ASP A 82 0.94 -0.25 -14.41
C ASP A 82 0.68 -1.51 -13.56
N SER A 83 0.22 -1.33 -12.33
CA SER A 83 -0.14 -2.44 -11.44
C SER A 83 -1.43 -3.13 -11.86
N ALA A 84 -2.36 -2.42 -12.48
CA ALA A 84 -3.66 -2.96 -12.90
C ALA A 84 -3.50 -4.10 -13.92
N GLU A 85 -2.53 -4.00 -14.83
CA GLU A 85 -2.24 -5.07 -15.78
C GLU A 85 -1.77 -6.35 -15.09
N ALA A 86 -0.93 -6.22 -14.08
CA ALA A 86 -0.49 -7.35 -13.27
C ALA A 86 -1.64 -7.89 -12.40
N ASN A 87 -2.51 -7.01 -11.91
CA ASN A 87 -3.64 -7.38 -11.05
C ASN A 87 -4.78 -8.08 -11.77
N GLU A 88 -4.94 -7.92 -13.08
CA GLU A 88 -5.94 -8.69 -13.80
C GLU A 88 -5.67 -10.19 -13.69
N PHE A 89 -4.42 -10.58 -13.67
CA PHE A 89 -4.04 -11.96 -13.42
C PHE A 89 -4.44 -12.40 -12.00
N TYR A 90 -4.20 -11.56 -11.00
CA TYR A 90 -4.59 -11.83 -9.62
C TYR A 90 -6.11 -11.89 -9.45
N LYS A 91 -6.85 -11.03 -10.14
CA LYS A 91 -8.31 -11.08 -10.15
C LYS A 91 -8.83 -12.45 -10.54
N GLN A 92 -8.28 -13.01 -11.61
CA GLN A 92 -8.70 -14.32 -12.12
C GLN A 92 -8.37 -15.44 -11.13
N VAL A 93 -7.25 -15.34 -10.43
CA VAL A 93 -6.83 -16.36 -9.45
C VAL A 93 -7.65 -16.27 -8.15
N ILE A 94 -7.96 -15.06 -7.68
CA ILE A 94 -8.70 -14.86 -6.42
C ILE A 94 -10.20 -15.08 -6.61
N MET A 95 -10.74 -14.75 -7.77
CA MET A 95 -12.18 -14.87 -8.04
C MET A 95 -12.59 -16.23 -8.61
N SER A 96 -11.64 -17.01 -9.01
CA SER A 96 -11.89 -18.38 -9.49
C SER A 96 -11.65 -19.40 -8.39
#